data_13503ad671a16ceaf0bd589da3cfb410
#
_entry.id   13503ad671a16ceaf0bd589da3cfb410
#
_cell.length_a   1.000
_cell.length_b   1.000
_cell.length_c   1.000
_cell.angle_alpha   90.00
_cell.angle_beta   90.00
_cell.angle_gamma   90.00
#
_symmetry.space_group_name_H-M   'P 1'
#
loop_
_entity.id
_entity.type
_entity.pdbx_description
1 polymer ?
#
loop_
_entity_poly.entity_id
_entity_poly.type
_entity_poly.pdbx_seq_one_letter_code
_entity_poly.pdbx_strand_id
1 'polypeptide(L)'
;LIYQDNIDVLPKEKIYGIINNSVGNLRGKPSHSSELVSQTLLGTKVKILKKEGEWYLIQTPEDYISWIDHGGISIMDEENYKGYYKNQYIYSSIQGFAYNSIEKESVVSDLVVGSILNVTGTNGEFYKIEYPDKRIGWVSKKDISPIFNSNDFSGLEIVRNSKKFIGVPYLWGGTSSKGFDCSGFTKTVYLMNGLVIPRDASQQINEGKLVDDQRKWDNLREGDLMFFGYYKDGRRRIDHVSIWIGNGKFIQASKNVRINSVYPEDPLYDRYHMEKYIESRRIIGNETNGIKKL
;
A
#
# COMPACT_ATOMS: atom_id res chain seq x y z
N LEU A 1 13.20 -29.57 -28.54
CA LEU A 1 13.97 -28.85 -27.52
C LEU A 1 13.16 -28.85 -26.21
N ILE A 2 13.52 -29.74 -25.26
CA ILE A 2 12.95 -29.74 -23.92
C ILE A 2 13.71 -28.65 -23.20
N TYR A 3 13.07 -27.50 -22.91
CA TYR A 3 13.58 -26.55 -21.93
C TYR A 3 13.45 -27.22 -20.55
N GLN A 4 14.57 -27.57 -19.93
CA GLN A 4 14.61 -27.79 -18.50
C GLN A 4 14.52 -26.43 -17.81
N ASP A 5 13.32 -25.95 -17.57
CA ASP A 5 13.12 -24.86 -16.65
C ASP A 5 13.57 -25.35 -15.26
N ASN A 6 14.56 -24.67 -14.67
CA ASN A 6 14.91 -24.89 -13.29
C ASN A 6 13.72 -24.44 -12.43
N ILE A 7 12.86 -25.38 -12.05
CA ILE A 7 11.76 -25.13 -11.13
C ILE A 7 12.37 -25.07 -9.73
N ASP A 8 12.41 -23.90 -9.13
CA ASP A 8 12.77 -23.75 -7.73
C ASP A 8 11.68 -24.39 -6.86
N VAL A 9 12.04 -25.49 -6.19
CA VAL A 9 11.13 -26.13 -5.24
C VAL A 9 11.11 -25.30 -3.97
N LEU A 10 9.94 -24.77 -3.61
CA LEU A 10 9.77 -24.04 -2.35
C LEU A 10 10.08 -24.96 -1.15
N PRO A 11 10.63 -24.43 -0.04
CA PRO A 11 10.88 -25.19 1.17
C PRO A 11 9.61 -25.93 1.63
N LYS A 12 9.77 -27.20 2.07
CA LYS A 12 8.65 -27.96 2.64
C LYS A 12 8.09 -27.30 3.90
N GLU A 13 8.94 -26.66 4.67
CA GLU A 13 8.56 -25.88 5.85
C GLU A 13 8.16 -24.47 5.41
N LYS A 14 6.98 -24.05 5.82
CA LYS A 14 6.53 -22.69 5.58
C LYS A 14 7.33 -21.73 6.45
N ILE A 15 8.05 -20.82 5.81
CA ILE A 15 8.83 -19.78 6.49
C ILE A 15 8.05 -18.49 6.38
N TYR A 16 7.96 -17.76 7.49
CA TYR A 16 7.20 -16.54 7.61
C TYR A 16 8.09 -15.39 8.06
N GLY A 17 7.66 -14.17 7.78
CA GLY A 17 8.33 -12.98 8.24
C GLY A 17 7.35 -11.84 8.51
N ILE A 18 7.81 -10.89 9.30
CA ILE A 18 7.12 -9.64 9.56
C ILE A 18 8.09 -8.49 9.30
N ILE A 19 7.62 -7.48 8.59
CA ILE A 19 8.43 -6.30 8.24
C ILE A 19 8.75 -5.50 9.50
N ASN A 20 10.02 -5.17 9.72
CA ASN A 20 10.52 -4.51 10.93
C ASN A 20 10.96 -3.05 10.73
N ASN A 21 11.11 -2.60 9.49
CA ASN A 21 11.37 -1.20 9.14
C ASN A 21 10.06 -0.46 8.89
N SER A 22 10.03 0.87 9.12
CA SER A 22 8.87 1.71 8.81
C SER A 22 8.41 1.52 7.37
N VAL A 23 9.38 1.40 6.45
CA VAL A 23 9.17 1.09 5.03
C VAL A 23 10.24 0.09 4.58
N GLY A 24 9.84 -1.12 4.23
CA GLY A 24 10.68 -2.13 3.60
C GLY A 24 10.68 -1.95 2.08
N ASN A 25 11.85 -1.72 1.49
CA ASN A 25 11.99 -1.57 0.04
C ASN A 25 12.00 -2.95 -0.63
N LEU A 26 11.15 -3.13 -1.63
CA LEU A 26 11.03 -4.35 -2.41
C LEU A 26 11.68 -4.18 -3.78
N ARG A 27 12.61 -5.08 -4.10
CA ARG A 27 13.42 -5.03 -5.32
C ARG A 27 13.03 -6.10 -6.33
N GLY A 28 13.23 -5.83 -7.61
CA GLY A 28 13.00 -6.80 -8.68
C GLY A 28 14.03 -7.95 -8.72
N LYS A 29 15.23 -7.73 -8.14
CA LYS A 29 16.30 -8.72 -7.99
C LYS A 29 16.96 -8.58 -6.62
N PRO A 30 17.67 -9.60 -6.10
CA PRO A 30 18.32 -9.56 -4.78
C PRO A 30 19.57 -8.67 -4.78
N SER A 31 19.37 -7.37 -4.95
CA SER A 31 20.43 -6.36 -4.99
C SER A 31 19.90 -4.96 -4.68
N HIS A 32 20.66 -4.17 -3.91
CA HIS A 32 20.33 -2.78 -3.62
C HIS A 32 20.29 -1.86 -4.86
N SER A 33 21.04 -2.20 -5.91
CA SER A 33 21.05 -1.47 -7.18
C SER A 33 19.93 -1.86 -8.14
N SER A 34 19.14 -2.90 -7.81
CA SER A 34 18.00 -3.31 -8.61
C SER A 34 16.85 -2.30 -8.49
N GLU A 35 15.96 -2.33 -9.49
CA GLU A 35 14.74 -1.52 -9.51
C GLU A 35 13.93 -1.67 -8.22
N LEU A 36 13.48 -0.54 -7.67
CA LEU A 36 12.45 -0.50 -6.63
C LEU A 36 11.10 -0.80 -7.30
N VAL A 37 10.54 -1.97 -7.05
CA VAL A 37 9.28 -2.40 -7.67
C VAL A 37 8.08 -2.17 -6.76
N SER A 38 8.29 -2.16 -5.45
CA SER A 38 7.25 -1.87 -4.45
C SER A 38 7.89 -1.51 -3.11
N GLN A 39 7.03 -1.19 -2.15
CA GLN A 39 7.38 -1.09 -0.72
C GLN A 39 6.34 -1.85 0.10
N THR A 40 6.72 -2.26 1.31
CA THR A 40 5.82 -2.81 2.32
C THR A 40 6.09 -2.15 3.65
N LEU A 41 5.09 -2.08 4.53
CA LEU A 41 5.14 -1.25 5.73
C LEU A 41 5.43 -2.10 6.98
N LEU A 42 5.94 -1.46 8.03
CA LEU A 42 6.16 -2.07 9.34
C LEU A 42 4.95 -2.90 9.78
N GLY A 43 5.23 -4.09 10.28
CA GLY A 43 4.21 -5.00 10.79
C GLY A 43 3.48 -5.81 9.71
N THR A 44 3.70 -5.56 8.42
CA THR A 44 3.10 -6.40 7.37
C THR A 44 3.59 -7.83 7.49
N LYS A 45 2.65 -8.76 7.60
CA LYS A 45 2.89 -10.21 7.57
C LYS A 45 3.16 -10.69 6.14
N VAL A 46 4.25 -11.43 5.92
CA VAL A 46 4.64 -11.93 4.59
C VAL A 46 5.00 -13.42 4.64
N LYS A 47 4.86 -14.10 3.49
CA LYS A 47 5.40 -15.45 3.32
C LYS A 47 6.78 -15.34 2.69
N ILE A 48 7.72 -16.19 3.13
CA ILE A 48 9.04 -16.28 2.54
C ILE A 48 9.06 -17.47 1.59
N LEU A 49 9.39 -17.19 0.34
CA LEU A 49 9.40 -18.18 -0.73
C LEU A 49 10.81 -18.74 -0.98
N LYS A 50 11.83 -17.88 -0.89
CA LYS A 50 13.23 -18.25 -1.19
C LYS A 50 14.19 -17.34 -0.41
N LYS A 51 15.38 -17.84 -0.09
CA LYS A 51 16.52 -17.04 0.37
C LYS A 51 17.65 -17.09 -0.64
N GLU A 52 18.28 -15.95 -0.93
CA GLU A 52 19.47 -15.84 -1.77
C GLU A 52 20.42 -14.80 -1.18
N GLY A 53 21.57 -15.28 -0.65
CA GLY A 53 22.48 -14.44 0.14
C GLY A 53 21.77 -13.79 1.32
N GLU A 54 21.82 -12.45 1.38
CA GLU A 54 21.17 -11.64 2.41
C GLU A 54 19.75 -11.17 2.00
N TRP A 55 19.17 -11.77 0.96
CA TRP A 55 17.88 -11.38 0.43
C TRP A 55 16.84 -12.49 0.60
N TYR A 56 15.58 -12.07 0.79
CA TYR A 56 14.42 -12.96 0.83
C TYR A 56 13.45 -12.61 -0.28
N LEU A 57 13.05 -13.59 -1.09
CA LEU A 57 11.91 -13.49 -1.97
C LEU A 57 10.66 -13.69 -1.13
N ILE A 58 9.82 -12.69 -1.07
CA ILE A 58 8.62 -12.67 -0.24
C ILE A 58 7.35 -12.53 -1.07
N GLN A 59 6.24 -12.99 -0.51
CA GLN A 59 4.89 -12.70 -0.99
C GLN A 59 4.17 -11.84 0.05
N THR A 60 3.74 -10.65 -0.37
CA THR A 60 2.95 -9.71 0.45
C THR A 60 1.47 -10.11 0.51
N PRO A 61 0.63 -9.50 1.38
CA PRO A 61 -0.79 -9.81 1.48
C PRO A 61 -1.58 -9.65 0.18
N GLU A 62 -1.20 -8.71 -0.68
CA GLU A 62 -1.78 -8.49 -2.01
C GLU A 62 -1.24 -9.44 -3.09
N ASP A 63 -0.55 -10.51 -2.68
CA ASP A 63 0.05 -11.54 -3.53
C ASP A 63 1.19 -11.04 -4.44
N TYR A 64 1.80 -9.89 -4.11
CA TYR A 64 2.95 -9.37 -4.84
C TYR A 64 4.24 -10.09 -4.42
N ILE A 65 5.03 -10.56 -5.40
CA ILE A 65 6.26 -11.31 -5.15
C ILE A 65 7.47 -10.46 -5.52
N SER A 66 8.39 -10.26 -4.59
CA SER A 66 9.60 -9.44 -4.79
C SER A 66 10.64 -9.68 -3.69
N TRP A 67 11.82 -9.10 -3.86
CA TRP A 67 12.96 -9.30 -2.95
C TRP A 67 13.05 -8.21 -1.88
N ILE A 68 13.27 -8.62 -0.63
CA ILE A 68 13.56 -7.74 0.50
C ILE A 68 14.92 -8.08 1.09
N ASP A 69 15.65 -7.04 1.51
CA ASP A 69 16.90 -7.16 2.28
C ASP A 69 16.63 -7.72 3.69
N HIS A 70 17.57 -8.53 4.20
CA HIS A 70 17.45 -9.16 5.52
C HIS A 70 17.26 -8.16 6.67
N GLY A 71 17.80 -6.94 6.56
CA GLY A 71 17.62 -5.88 7.55
C GLY A 71 16.18 -5.33 7.63
N GLY A 72 15.33 -5.60 6.64
CA GLY A 72 13.95 -5.13 6.57
C GLY A 72 12.90 -6.09 7.13
N ILE A 73 13.29 -7.31 7.54
CA ILE A 73 12.36 -8.39 7.88
C ILE A 73 12.84 -9.21 9.08
N SER A 74 11.93 -9.53 9.99
CA SER A 74 12.16 -10.50 11.06
C SER A 74 11.54 -11.84 10.68
N ILE A 75 12.39 -12.89 10.66
CA ILE A 75 11.98 -14.25 10.33
C ILE A 75 11.33 -14.90 11.55
N MET A 76 10.24 -15.63 11.34
CA MET A 76 9.47 -16.28 12.40
C MET A 76 9.05 -17.68 11.97
N ASP A 77 8.99 -18.60 12.92
CA ASP A 77 8.24 -19.85 12.76
C ASP A 77 6.71 -19.59 12.70
N GLU A 78 5.96 -20.62 12.37
CA GLU A 78 4.50 -20.49 12.17
C GLU A 78 3.76 -20.09 13.45
N GLU A 79 4.20 -20.59 14.61
CA GLU A 79 3.58 -20.32 15.90
C GLU A 79 3.76 -18.86 16.30
N ASN A 80 5.01 -18.37 16.29
CA ASN A 80 5.33 -16.96 16.57
C ASN A 80 4.68 -16.00 15.57
N TYR A 81 4.66 -16.37 14.28
CA TYR A 81 4.00 -15.58 13.24
C TYR A 81 2.49 -15.46 13.48
N LYS A 82 1.80 -16.56 13.81
CA LYS A 82 0.36 -16.54 14.11
C LYS A 82 0.08 -15.79 15.40
N GLY A 83 0.90 -16.00 16.42
CA GLY A 83 0.75 -15.40 17.76
C GLY A 83 1.34 -14.02 17.94
N TYR A 84 2.00 -13.45 16.94
CA TYR A 84 2.75 -12.20 17.09
C TYR A 84 1.88 -11.03 17.58
N TYR A 85 0.72 -10.85 16.97
CA TYR A 85 -0.16 -9.76 17.34
C TYR A 85 -1.08 -10.14 18.50
N LYS A 86 -0.88 -9.48 19.63
CA LYS A 86 -1.83 -9.52 20.76
C LYS A 86 -2.97 -8.54 20.55
N ASN A 87 -2.62 -7.29 20.19
CA ASN A 87 -3.56 -6.24 19.86
C ASN A 87 -3.02 -5.47 18.65
N GLN A 88 -3.71 -5.57 17.53
CA GLN A 88 -3.33 -4.91 16.29
C GLN A 88 -3.91 -3.50 16.25
N TYR A 89 -3.03 -2.54 15.97
CA TYR A 89 -3.36 -1.15 15.69
C TYR A 89 -2.71 -0.70 14.40
N ILE A 90 -3.33 0.26 13.72
CA ILE A 90 -2.75 0.91 12.54
C ILE A 90 -2.26 2.30 12.92
N TYR A 91 -1.07 2.67 12.47
CA TYR A 91 -0.58 4.03 12.57
C TYR A 91 -1.36 4.91 11.59
N SER A 92 -2.10 5.90 12.11
CA SER A 92 -3.09 6.70 11.37
C SER A 92 -2.61 8.12 11.01
N SER A 93 -1.56 8.61 11.69
CA SER A 93 -0.89 9.86 11.33
C SER A 93 0.02 9.65 10.11
N ILE A 94 0.18 10.68 9.27
CA ILE A 94 0.92 10.58 8.00
C ILE A 94 2.35 10.12 8.22
N GLN A 95 3.04 10.73 9.19
CA GLN A 95 4.40 10.40 9.63
C GLN A 95 4.57 10.73 11.12
N GLY A 96 5.49 10.07 11.78
CA GLY A 96 5.88 10.36 13.14
C GLY A 96 6.94 9.40 13.64
N PHE A 97 6.99 9.21 14.95
CA PHE A 97 8.05 8.45 15.59
C PHE A 97 7.52 7.61 16.76
N ALA A 98 8.18 6.48 16.99
CA ALA A 98 8.13 5.79 18.28
C ALA A 98 9.37 6.17 19.11
N TYR A 99 9.19 6.32 20.40
CA TYR A 99 10.20 6.78 21.32
C TYR A 99 10.56 5.69 22.34
N ASN A 100 11.76 5.76 22.92
CA ASN A 100 12.23 4.81 23.94
C ASN A 100 11.48 4.96 25.27
N SER A 101 10.92 6.15 25.54
CA SER A 101 10.17 6.48 26.74
C SER A 101 8.98 7.39 26.43
N ILE A 102 8.07 7.59 27.40
CA ILE A 102 6.95 8.53 27.29
C ILE A 102 7.41 9.99 27.33
N GLU A 103 8.60 10.26 27.87
CA GLU A 103 9.26 11.57 27.89
C GLU A 103 9.89 11.92 26.53
N LYS A 104 9.90 10.97 25.58
CA LYS A 104 10.42 11.14 24.21
C LYS A 104 11.93 11.49 24.15
N GLU A 105 12.72 10.90 25.02
CA GLU A 105 14.16 11.18 25.11
C GLU A 105 14.93 10.83 23.84
N SER A 106 14.59 9.68 23.22
CA SER A 106 15.22 9.28 21.95
C SER A 106 14.26 8.53 21.05
N VAL A 107 14.49 8.64 19.74
CA VAL A 107 13.72 7.95 18.71
C VAL A 107 14.17 6.49 18.60
N VAL A 108 13.22 5.56 18.61
CA VAL A 108 13.43 4.13 18.33
C VAL A 108 13.29 3.87 16.83
N SER A 109 12.26 4.45 16.20
CA SER A 109 12.00 4.34 14.77
C SER A 109 11.09 5.46 14.31
N ASP A 110 11.21 5.85 13.06
CA ASP A 110 10.14 6.58 12.38
C ASP A 110 8.95 5.66 12.10
N LEU A 111 7.79 6.25 11.89
CA LEU A 111 6.53 5.57 11.57
C LEU A 111 5.85 6.28 10.41
N VAL A 112 5.19 5.53 9.56
CA VAL A 112 4.38 6.03 8.45
C VAL A 112 2.96 5.48 8.55
N VAL A 113 2.01 6.21 8.02
CA VAL A 113 0.61 5.77 7.96
C VAL A 113 0.48 4.40 7.31
N GLY A 114 -0.36 3.54 7.87
CA GLY A 114 -0.52 2.16 7.40
C GLY A 114 0.40 1.14 8.09
N SER A 115 1.39 1.58 8.88
CA SER A 115 2.19 0.66 9.71
C SER A 115 1.30 -0.08 10.70
N ILE A 116 1.46 -1.40 10.81
CA ILE A 116 0.70 -2.25 11.75
C ILE A 116 1.53 -2.44 13.01
N LEU A 117 0.98 -2.06 14.14
CA LEU A 117 1.66 -2.03 15.43
C LEU A 117 1.11 -3.09 16.38
N ASN A 118 2.00 -3.81 17.07
CA ASN A 118 1.66 -4.74 18.14
C ASN A 118 1.65 -4.00 19.47
N VAL A 119 0.48 -3.61 19.96
CA VAL A 119 0.32 -2.92 21.24
C VAL A 119 0.37 -3.92 22.38
N THR A 120 1.33 -3.74 23.31
CA THR A 120 1.57 -4.64 24.45
C THR A 120 1.27 -4.02 25.80
N GLY A 121 1.00 -2.71 25.86
CA GLY A 121 0.68 -2.01 27.10
C GLY A 121 0.29 -0.54 26.87
N THR A 122 0.01 0.16 27.97
CA THR A 122 -0.35 1.58 27.94
C THR A 122 0.21 2.30 29.16
N ASN A 123 0.57 3.57 28.99
CA ASN A 123 0.92 4.47 30.09
C ASN A 123 0.46 5.89 29.71
N GLY A 124 -0.47 6.46 30.47
CA GLY A 124 -1.07 7.77 30.20
C GLY A 124 -1.59 7.86 28.76
N GLU A 125 -1.11 8.85 28.02
CA GLU A 125 -1.47 9.13 26.61
C GLU A 125 -0.65 8.31 25.58
N PHE A 126 0.08 7.29 26.04
CA PHE A 126 0.93 6.47 25.16
C PHE A 126 0.55 5.00 25.20
N TYR A 127 0.73 4.36 24.05
CA TYR A 127 0.77 2.91 23.91
C TYR A 127 2.21 2.42 23.85
N LYS A 128 2.49 1.31 24.54
CA LYS A 128 3.71 0.54 24.39
C LYS A 128 3.56 -0.42 23.22
N ILE A 129 4.49 -0.37 22.28
CA ILE A 129 4.51 -1.26 21.11
C ILE A 129 5.76 -2.14 21.13
N GLU A 130 5.63 -3.36 20.64
CA GLU A 130 6.74 -4.28 20.41
C GLU A 130 6.92 -4.47 18.90
N TYR A 131 8.17 -4.27 18.44
CA TYR A 131 8.57 -4.48 17.04
C TYR A 131 8.83 -5.97 16.77
N PRO A 132 8.77 -6.42 15.50
CA PRO A 132 9.08 -7.81 15.14
C PRO A 132 10.49 -8.25 15.54
N ASP A 133 11.44 -7.32 15.62
CA ASP A 133 12.83 -7.51 16.04
C ASP A 133 13.06 -7.29 17.55
N LYS A 134 11.97 -7.27 18.34
CA LYS A 134 11.97 -7.12 19.80
C LYS A 134 12.32 -5.73 20.34
N ARG A 135 12.58 -4.75 19.49
CA ARG A 135 12.63 -3.35 19.97
C ARG A 135 11.30 -2.98 20.63
N ILE A 136 11.38 -2.12 21.64
CA ILE A 136 10.20 -1.57 22.32
C ILE A 136 10.13 -0.08 22.02
N GLY A 137 8.92 0.41 21.76
CA GLY A 137 8.69 1.84 21.53
C GLY A 137 7.41 2.33 22.23
N TRP A 138 7.30 3.63 22.39
CA TRP A 138 6.11 4.32 22.86
C TRP A 138 5.57 5.24 21.77
N VAL A 139 4.28 5.14 21.49
CA VAL A 139 3.57 5.91 20.46
C VAL A 139 2.37 6.59 21.09
N SER A 140 2.11 7.85 20.72
CA SER A 140 0.95 8.57 21.20
C SER A 140 -0.36 7.91 20.76
N LYS A 141 -1.32 7.78 21.67
CA LYS A 141 -2.65 7.22 21.41
C LYS A 141 -3.40 7.94 20.28
N LYS A 142 -3.18 9.25 20.13
CA LYS A 142 -3.79 10.06 19.07
C LYS A 142 -3.31 9.71 17.64
N ASP A 143 -2.15 9.04 17.53
CA ASP A 143 -1.51 8.74 16.25
C ASP A 143 -1.81 7.31 15.76
N ILE A 144 -2.54 6.52 16.54
CA ILE A 144 -2.88 5.15 16.18
C ILE A 144 -4.38 4.86 16.41
N SER A 145 -4.90 3.93 15.64
CA SER A 145 -6.29 3.49 15.74
C SER A 145 -6.36 1.96 15.75
N PRO A 146 -7.36 1.35 16.40
CA PRO A 146 -7.62 -0.08 16.18
C PRO A 146 -7.80 -0.37 14.69
N ILE A 147 -7.36 -1.54 14.24
CA ILE A 147 -7.64 -1.98 12.85
C ILE A 147 -9.15 -2.14 12.71
N PHE A 148 -9.70 -1.54 11.65
CA PHE A 148 -11.13 -1.49 11.43
C PHE A 148 -11.71 -2.89 11.21
N ASN A 149 -12.66 -3.27 12.07
CA ASN A 149 -13.52 -4.43 11.86
C ASN A 149 -14.84 -4.04 11.16
N SER A 150 -14.98 -2.80 10.67
CA SER A 150 -16.22 -2.35 10.05
C SER A 150 -16.29 -2.74 8.58
N ASN A 151 -17.49 -3.13 8.14
CA ASN A 151 -17.82 -3.29 6.72
C ASN A 151 -18.23 -1.96 6.07
N ASP A 152 -18.13 -0.85 6.80
CA ASP A 152 -18.60 0.48 6.37
C ASP A 152 -17.48 1.24 5.65
N PHE A 153 -17.06 0.70 4.51
CA PHE A 153 -16.13 1.41 3.63
C PHE A 153 -16.86 2.57 2.94
N SER A 154 -16.27 3.77 3.00
CA SER A 154 -16.86 4.98 2.44
C SER A 154 -15.96 5.63 1.40
N GLY A 155 -16.52 5.96 0.24
CA GLY A 155 -15.84 6.75 -0.79
C GLY A 155 -15.40 8.12 -0.28
N LEU A 156 -16.18 8.74 0.60
CA LEU A 156 -15.83 10.02 1.24
C LEU A 156 -14.57 9.89 2.12
N GLU A 157 -14.42 8.78 2.86
CA GLU A 157 -13.20 8.53 3.64
C GLU A 157 -11.98 8.28 2.75
N ILE A 158 -12.14 7.58 1.63
CA ILE A 158 -11.10 7.46 0.59
C ILE A 158 -10.64 8.84 0.14
N VAL A 159 -11.57 9.72 -0.20
CA VAL A 159 -11.27 11.09 -0.64
C VAL A 159 -10.60 11.89 0.48
N ARG A 160 -11.10 11.81 1.72
CA ARG A 160 -10.52 12.51 2.87
C ARG A 160 -9.08 12.06 3.12
N ASN A 161 -8.85 10.76 3.10
CA ASN A 161 -7.52 10.18 3.31
C ASN A 161 -6.56 10.49 2.16
N SER A 162 -7.03 10.45 0.90
CA SER A 162 -6.21 10.78 -0.26
C SER A 162 -5.67 12.22 -0.22
N LYS A 163 -6.48 13.18 0.21
CA LYS A 163 -6.12 14.60 0.30
C LYS A 163 -5.02 14.89 1.33
N LYS A 164 -4.83 14.03 2.33
CA LYS A 164 -3.75 14.17 3.33
C LYS A 164 -2.35 14.08 2.70
N PHE A 165 -2.23 13.51 1.51
CA PHE A 165 -0.95 13.29 0.83
C PHE A 165 -0.61 14.33 -0.23
N ILE A 166 -1.46 15.36 -0.42
CA ILE A 166 -1.18 16.41 -1.44
C ILE A 166 0.24 16.98 -1.22
N GLY A 167 1.02 17.02 -2.31
CA GLY A 167 2.39 17.50 -2.31
C GLY A 167 3.45 16.41 -2.10
N VAL A 168 3.10 15.19 -1.65
CA VAL A 168 4.06 14.09 -1.53
C VAL A 168 4.66 13.78 -2.90
N PRO A 169 6.01 13.71 -3.04
CA PRO A 169 6.66 13.51 -4.33
C PRO A 169 6.36 12.13 -4.93
N TYR A 170 6.43 12.07 -6.26
CA TYR A 170 6.39 10.81 -6.98
C TYR A 170 7.67 10.02 -6.74
N LEU A 171 7.52 8.75 -6.42
CA LEU A 171 8.60 7.79 -6.30
C LEU A 171 8.18 6.49 -7.02
N TRP A 172 8.90 6.10 -8.07
CA TRP A 172 8.67 4.82 -8.73
C TRP A 172 8.80 3.66 -7.73
N GLY A 173 7.80 2.78 -7.68
CA GLY A 173 7.75 1.69 -6.69
C GLY A 173 7.28 2.13 -5.29
N GLY A 174 7.04 3.42 -5.06
CA GLY A 174 6.67 3.97 -3.74
C GLY A 174 5.24 3.64 -3.34
N THR A 175 5.07 3.20 -2.08
CA THR A 175 3.75 2.91 -1.45
C THR A 175 3.65 3.47 -0.04
N SER A 176 4.35 4.56 0.26
CA SER A 176 4.37 5.15 1.60
C SER A 176 4.30 6.67 1.53
N SER A 177 4.01 7.32 2.65
CA SER A 177 4.02 8.78 2.77
C SER A 177 5.40 9.43 2.50
N LYS A 178 6.45 8.63 2.29
CA LYS A 178 7.79 9.10 1.86
C LYS A 178 7.88 9.33 0.35
N GLY A 179 6.97 8.78 -0.42
CA GLY A 179 6.85 8.91 -1.86
C GLY A 179 5.92 7.84 -2.43
N PHE A 180 5.16 8.18 -3.46
CA PHE A 180 4.19 7.31 -4.11
C PHE A 180 4.41 7.22 -5.62
N ASP A 181 4.22 6.03 -6.20
CA ASP A 181 3.76 5.96 -7.58
C ASP A 181 2.22 5.97 -7.64
N CYS A 182 1.65 5.92 -8.84
CA CYS A 182 0.20 6.06 -9.02
C CYS A 182 -0.60 4.96 -8.31
N SER A 183 -0.24 3.70 -8.51
CA SER A 183 -0.93 2.55 -7.93
C SER A 183 -0.56 2.31 -6.47
N GLY A 184 0.65 2.67 -6.05
CA GLY A 184 1.04 2.66 -4.64
C GLY A 184 0.29 3.71 -3.82
N PHE A 185 -0.02 4.86 -4.40
CA PHE A 185 -0.88 5.87 -3.80
C PHE A 185 -2.29 5.33 -3.57
N THR A 186 -2.95 4.80 -4.62
CA THR A 186 -4.29 4.22 -4.48
C THR A 186 -4.30 3.08 -3.48
N LYS A 187 -3.31 2.16 -3.55
CA LYS A 187 -3.15 1.05 -2.60
C LYS A 187 -3.09 1.54 -1.15
N THR A 188 -2.27 2.56 -0.87
CA THR A 188 -2.11 3.07 0.51
C THR A 188 -3.37 3.78 1.00
N VAL A 189 -4.04 4.55 0.15
CA VAL A 189 -5.31 5.20 0.51
C VAL A 189 -6.38 4.15 0.83
N TYR A 190 -6.50 3.09 0.04
CA TYR A 190 -7.43 1.99 0.32
C TYR A 190 -7.06 1.22 1.60
N LEU A 191 -5.76 0.97 1.83
CA LEU A 191 -5.26 0.35 3.07
C LEU A 191 -5.67 1.15 4.32
N MET A 192 -5.60 2.49 4.28
CA MET A 192 -6.06 3.36 5.36
C MET A 192 -7.56 3.23 5.65
N ASN A 193 -8.32 2.68 4.70
CA ASN A 193 -9.75 2.40 4.81
C ASN A 193 -10.01 0.89 5.01
N GLY A 194 -9.00 0.10 5.38
CA GLY A 194 -9.15 -1.31 5.71
C GLY A 194 -9.20 -2.26 4.51
N LEU A 195 -8.91 -1.80 3.29
CA LEU A 195 -8.91 -2.61 2.07
C LEU A 195 -7.51 -2.76 1.49
N VAL A 196 -7.09 -4.00 1.28
CA VAL A 196 -5.86 -4.36 0.58
C VAL A 196 -6.20 -4.62 -0.88
N ILE A 197 -5.77 -3.72 -1.78
CA ILE A 197 -5.96 -3.85 -3.23
C ILE A 197 -4.65 -4.27 -3.91
N PRO A 198 -4.68 -4.81 -5.14
CA PRO A 198 -3.48 -5.21 -5.87
C PRO A 198 -2.46 -4.08 -6.03
N ARG A 199 -1.18 -4.46 -6.20
CA ARG A 199 -0.07 -3.51 -6.28
C ARG A 199 -0.08 -2.65 -7.53
N ASP A 200 -0.28 -3.24 -8.69
CA ASP A 200 -0.08 -2.56 -9.97
C ASP A 200 -1.40 -2.05 -10.56
N ALA A 201 -1.37 -0.91 -11.24
CA ALA A 201 -2.55 -0.36 -11.91
C ALA A 201 -3.17 -1.36 -12.91
N SER A 202 -2.33 -2.14 -13.59
CA SER A 202 -2.75 -3.19 -14.52
C SER A 202 -3.48 -4.37 -13.84
N GLN A 203 -3.29 -4.55 -12.54
CA GLN A 203 -4.01 -5.51 -11.71
C GLN A 203 -5.27 -4.87 -11.11
N GLN A 204 -5.15 -3.65 -10.58
CA GLN A 204 -6.26 -2.91 -9.96
C GLN A 204 -7.46 -2.72 -10.91
N ILE A 205 -7.21 -2.54 -12.21
CA ILE A 205 -8.27 -2.39 -13.21
C ILE A 205 -9.14 -3.65 -13.37
N ASN A 206 -8.68 -4.80 -12.92
CA ASN A 206 -9.45 -6.05 -13.00
C ASN A 206 -10.39 -6.25 -11.79
N GLU A 207 -10.28 -5.35 -10.79
CA GLU A 207 -11.04 -5.45 -9.55
C GLU A 207 -12.27 -4.54 -9.57
N GLY A 208 -13.28 -4.92 -8.77
CA GLY A 208 -14.51 -4.17 -8.63
C GLY A 208 -15.40 -4.15 -9.87
N LYS A 209 -16.37 -3.27 -9.88
CA LYS A 209 -17.37 -3.10 -10.94
C LYS A 209 -16.98 -1.99 -11.90
N LEU A 210 -17.04 -2.25 -13.21
CA LEU A 210 -16.97 -1.20 -14.24
C LEU A 210 -18.14 -0.22 -14.05
N VAL A 211 -17.83 1.07 -13.96
CA VAL A 211 -18.83 2.13 -13.78
C VAL A 211 -18.85 3.16 -14.92
N ASP A 212 -17.73 3.33 -15.61
CA ASP A 212 -17.66 4.18 -16.80
C ASP A 212 -16.50 3.76 -17.73
N ASP A 213 -16.77 3.80 -19.05
CA ASP A 213 -15.79 3.64 -20.14
C ASP A 213 -16.08 4.62 -21.31
N GLN A 214 -16.99 5.57 -21.09
CA GLN A 214 -17.51 6.49 -22.10
C GLN A 214 -17.38 7.96 -21.72
N ARG A 215 -16.61 8.25 -20.63
CA ARG A 215 -16.45 9.61 -20.09
C ARG A 215 -17.77 10.24 -19.60
N LYS A 216 -18.66 9.40 -19.09
CA LYS A 216 -19.91 9.82 -18.44
C LYS A 216 -19.67 10.00 -16.96
N TRP A 217 -19.04 11.11 -16.59
CA TRP A 217 -18.57 11.38 -15.23
C TRP A 217 -19.64 11.34 -14.16
N ASP A 218 -20.92 11.52 -14.53
CA ASP A 218 -22.06 11.43 -13.60
C ASP A 218 -22.28 10.02 -13.03
N ASN A 219 -21.71 9.00 -13.64
CA ASN A 219 -21.75 7.63 -13.12
C ASN A 219 -20.75 7.39 -11.97
N LEU A 220 -19.75 8.27 -11.83
CA LEU A 220 -18.69 8.12 -10.86
C LEU A 220 -19.12 8.62 -9.48
N ARG A 221 -18.64 7.93 -8.46
CA ARG A 221 -18.78 8.32 -7.05
C ARG A 221 -17.40 8.51 -6.42
N GLU A 222 -17.35 9.29 -5.37
CA GLU A 222 -16.13 9.48 -4.58
C GLU A 222 -15.48 8.13 -4.23
N GLY A 223 -14.18 8.04 -4.43
CA GLY A 223 -13.40 6.83 -4.23
C GLY A 223 -13.31 5.89 -5.41
N ASP A 224 -14.06 6.08 -6.52
CA ASP A 224 -13.89 5.27 -7.71
C ASP A 224 -12.48 5.44 -8.29
N LEU A 225 -11.92 4.36 -8.85
CA LEU A 225 -10.62 4.38 -9.52
C LEU A 225 -10.79 4.68 -11.00
N MET A 226 -9.99 5.61 -11.52
CA MET A 226 -9.91 5.95 -12.94
C MET A 226 -8.61 5.39 -13.51
N PHE A 227 -8.68 4.69 -14.63
CA PHE A 227 -7.55 4.03 -15.26
C PHE A 227 -7.21 4.65 -16.61
N PHE A 228 -5.90 4.79 -16.87
CA PHE A 228 -5.36 5.41 -18.06
C PHE A 228 -4.33 4.50 -18.71
N GLY A 229 -4.20 4.61 -20.03
CA GLY A 229 -3.30 3.75 -20.77
C GLY A 229 -3.52 3.86 -22.29
N TYR A 230 -3.24 2.76 -23.00
CA TYR A 230 -3.36 2.69 -24.46
C TYR A 230 -3.62 1.26 -24.90
N TYR A 231 -4.01 1.10 -26.16
CA TYR A 231 -4.13 -0.20 -26.79
C TYR A 231 -2.90 -0.48 -27.65
N LYS A 232 -2.29 -1.65 -27.47
CA LYS A 232 -1.18 -2.15 -28.28
C LYS A 232 -1.49 -3.58 -28.71
N ASP A 233 -1.43 -3.85 -30.02
CA ASP A 233 -1.73 -5.16 -30.61
C ASP A 233 -3.09 -5.71 -30.14
N GLY A 234 -4.12 -4.86 -30.13
CA GLY A 234 -5.47 -5.18 -29.67
C GLY A 234 -5.60 -5.44 -28.15
N ARG A 235 -4.53 -5.31 -27.38
CA ARG A 235 -4.52 -5.52 -25.93
C ARG A 235 -4.42 -4.20 -25.17
N ARG A 236 -5.24 -4.10 -24.14
CA ARG A 236 -5.21 -2.98 -23.20
C ARG A 236 -3.91 -2.97 -22.39
N ARG A 237 -3.25 -1.81 -22.32
CA ARG A 237 -2.04 -1.54 -21.54
C ARG A 237 -2.35 -0.39 -20.58
N ILE A 238 -2.38 -0.69 -19.29
CA ILE A 238 -2.64 0.32 -18.26
C ILE A 238 -1.31 0.78 -17.70
N ASP A 239 -1.09 2.08 -17.70
CA ASP A 239 0.15 2.73 -17.25
C ASP A 239 -0.09 3.73 -16.11
N HIS A 240 -1.36 4.04 -15.78
CA HIS A 240 -1.66 4.97 -14.69
C HIS A 240 -3.05 4.72 -14.06
N VAL A 241 -3.19 5.16 -12.80
CA VAL A 241 -4.44 5.12 -12.04
C VAL A 241 -4.57 6.35 -11.14
N SER A 242 -5.79 6.80 -10.92
CA SER A 242 -6.15 7.90 -10.01
C SER A 242 -7.41 7.58 -9.22
N ILE A 243 -7.76 8.44 -8.25
CA ILE A 243 -8.99 8.35 -7.45
C ILE A 243 -9.91 9.50 -7.84
N TRP A 244 -11.14 9.20 -8.19
CA TRP A 244 -12.20 10.19 -8.38
C TRP A 244 -12.60 10.80 -7.03
N ILE A 245 -12.68 12.14 -6.97
CA ILE A 245 -13.00 12.88 -5.74
C ILE A 245 -14.27 13.75 -5.86
N GLY A 246 -15.07 13.53 -6.91
CA GLY A 246 -16.30 14.28 -7.16
C GLY A 246 -16.09 15.56 -7.97
N ASN A 247 -17.19 16.13 -8.48
CA ASN A 247 -17.23 17.43 -9.16
C ASN A 247 -16.22 17.60 -10.31
N GLY A 248 -16.06 16.56 -11.14
CA GLY A 248 -15.12 16.58 -12.27
C GLY A 248 -13.64 16.57 -11.86
N LYS A 249 -13.33 16.22 -10.62
CA LYS A 249 -11.97 16.20 -10.09
C LYS A 249 -11.50 14.79 -9.76
N PHE A 250 -10.19 14.58 -9.91
CA PHE A 250 -9.52 13.37 -9.46
C PHE A 250 -8.19 13.72 -8.79
N ILE A 251 -7.71 12.83 -7.92
CA ILE A 251 -6.42 12.97 -7.24
C ILE A 251 -5.51 11.82 -7.65
N GLN A 252 -4.26 12.14 -7.91
CA GLN A 252 -3.28 11.20 -8.45
C GLN A 252 -1.87 11.48 -7.95
N ALA A 253 -1.00 10.46 -7.96
CA ALA A 253 0.44 10.63 -7.85
C ALA A 253 1.06 10.69 -9.25
N SER A 254 1.39 11.90 -9.70
CA SER A 254 2.06 12.18 -10.98
C SER A 254 2.90 13.44 -10.82
N LYS A 255 4.25 13.32 -10.82
CA LYS A 255 5.25 14.26 -10.30
C LYS A 255 5.18 14.42 -8.77
N ASN A 256 4.00 14.67 -8.24
CA ASN A 256 3.63 14.64 -6.83
C ASN A 256 2.15 14.23 -6.72
N VAL A 257 1.67 14.03 -5.51
CA VAL A 257 0.23 13.86 -5.25
C VAL A 257 -0.46 15.20 -5.45
N ARG A 258 -1.43 15.25 -6.38
CA ARG A 258 -2.13 16.48 -6.76
C ARG A 258 -3.54 16.21 -7.26
N ILE A 259 -4.37 17.27 -7.26
CA ILE A 259 -5.72 17.26 -7.82
C ILE A 259 -5.66 17.78 -9.25
N ASN A 260 -6.38 17.11 -10.14
CA ASN A 260 -6.61 17.49 -11.52
C ASN A 260 -8.09 17.46 -11.88
N SER A 261 -8.43 17.98 -13.06
CA SER A 261 -9.79 18.06 -13.58
C SER A 261 -9.94 17.29 -14.89
N VAL A 262 -11.15 16.76 -15.11
CA VAL A 262 -11.56 16.14 -16.39
C VAL A 262 -12.12 17.16 -17.37
N TYR A 263 -12.41 18.40 -16.94
CA TYR A 263 -13.05 19.44 -17.76
C TYR A 263 -12.01 20.35 -18.42
N PRO A 264 -12.04 20.51 -19.75
CA PRO A 264 -11.07 21.32 -20.48
C PRO A 264 -11.00 22.80 -20.08
N GLU A 265 -12.13 23.37 -19.60
CA GLU A 265 -12.25 24.75 -19.16
C GLU A 265 -11.68 24.99 -17.75
N ASP A 266 -11.40 23.93 -17.00
CA ASP A 266 -10.87 24.04 -15.65
C ASP A 266 -9.36 24.27 -15.67
N PRO A 267 -8.82 25.21 -14.90
CA PRO A 267 -7.37 25.44 -14.81
C PRO A 267 -6.55 24.21 -14.37
N LEU A 268 -7.18 23.23 -13.72
CA LEU A 268 -6.56 21.97 -13.30
C LEU A 268 -6.71 20.85 -14.32
N TYR A 269 -7.19 21.14 -15.54
CA TYR A 269 -7.39 20.14 -16.59
C TYR A 269 -6.11 19.36 -16.89
N ASP A 270 -6.19 18.03 -16.86
CA ASP A 270 -5.07 17.15 -17.18
C ASP A 270 -5.25 16.50 -18.55
N ARG A 271 -4.91 17.27 -19.59
CA ARG A 271 -5.04 16.84 -20.98
C ARG A 271 -4.35 15.51 -21.24
N TYR A 272 -3.12 15.34 -20.71
CA TYR A 272 -2.32 14.15 -20.96
C TYR A 272 -3.01 12.85 -20.49
N HIS A 273 -3.54 12.85 -19.25
CA HIS A 273 -4.26 11.68 -18.76
C HIS A 273 -5.64 11.54 -19.38
N MET A 274 -6.33 12.66 -19.65
CA MET A 274 -7.64 12.60 -20.29
C MET A 274 -7.57 11.99 -21.70
N GLU A 275 -6.53 12.26 -22.48
CA GLU A 275 -6.34 11.62 -23.79
C GLU A 275 -6.15 10.09 -23.68
N LYS A 276 -5.65 9.60 -22.54
CA LYS A 276 -5.37 8.19 -22.25
C LYS A 276 -6.45 7.49 -21.42
N TYR A 277 -7.54 8.13 -21.08
CA TYR A 277 -8.59 7.52 -20.27
C TYR A 277 -9.14 6.24 -20.91
N ILE A 278 -9.19 5.17 -20.13
CA ILE A 278 -9.69 3.85 -20.54
C ILE A 278 -11.03 3.55 -19.89
N GLU A 279 -11.09 3.47 -18.57
CA GLU A 279 -12.31 3.15 -17.82
C GLU A 279 -12.19 3.55 -16.34
N SER A 280 -13.32 3.51 -15.64
CA SER A 280 -13.38 3.68 -14.18
C SER A 280 -14.04 2.49 -13.51
N ARG A 281 -13.54 2.17 -12.32
CA ARG A 281 -13.99 1.04 -11.50
C ARG A 281 -14.39 1.46 -10.09
N ARG A 282 -15.45 0.85 -9.58
CA ARG A 282 -15.88 0.97 -8.18
C ARG A 282 -15.50 -0.28 -7.41
N ILE A 283 -14.60 -0.11 -6.44
CA ILE A 283 -14.19 -1.18 -5.53
C ILE A 283 -15.19 -1.31 -4.38
N ILE A 284 -15.50 -0.20 -3.71
CA ILE A 284 -16.35 -0.20 -2.50
C ILE A 284 -17.73 -0.76 -2.79
N GLY A 285 -18.12 -1.79 -2.03
CA GLY A 285 -19.38 -2.51 -2.20
C GLY A 285 -19.42 -3.44 -3.42
N ASN A 286 -18.27 -3.65 -4.08
CA ASN A 286 -18.12 -4.56 -5.22
C ASN A 286 -16.76 -5.30 -5.16
N GLU A 287 -16.33 -5.64 -3.94
CA GLU A 287 -15.04 -6.30 -3.71
C GLU A 287 -15.01 -7.66 -4.43
N THR A 288 -13.98 -7.84 -5.24
CA THR A 288 -13.67 -9.06 -5.99
C THR A 288 -12.58 -9.85 -5.28
N ASN A 289 -12.23 -11.03 -5.77
CA ASN A 289 -11.28 -11.95 -5.11
C ASN A 289 -9.87 -11.38 -4.91
N GLY A 290 -9.46 -10.37 -5.69
CA GLY A 290 -8.18 -9.68 -5.52
C GLY A 290 -8.18 -8.63 -4.40
N ILE A 291 -9.35 -8.31 -3.83
CA ILE A 291 -9.51 -7.37 -2.73
C ILE A 291 -9.58 -8.14 -1.41
N LYS A 292 -8.72 -7.78 -0.47
CA LYS A 292 -8.68 -8.39 0.86
C LYS A 292 -8.99 -7.34 1.93
N LYS A 293 -9.54 -7.78 3.06
CA LYS A 293 -9.68 -6.94 4.25
C LYS A 293 -8.41 -7.03 5.07
N LEU A 294 -8.04 -5.91 5.69
CA LEU A 294 -6.88 -5.82 6.56
C LEU A 294 -7.05 -6.64 7.84
#